data_72958468949d30496432c09a366ff107
#
_entry.id   72958468949d30496432c09a366ff107
#
_cell.length_a   1.000
_cell.length_b   1.000
_cell.length_c   1.000
_cell.angle_alpha   90.00
_cell.angle_beta   90.00
_cell.angle_gamma   90.00
#
_symmetry.space_group_name_H-M   'P 1'
#
loop_
_entity.id
_entity.type
_entity.pdbx_description
1 polymer ?
#
loop_
_entity_poly.entity_id
_entity_poly.type
_entity_poly.pdbx_seq_one_letter_code
_entity_poly.pdbx_strand_id
1 'polypeptide(L)'
;MPVLENCEPKRVFHYFEEICKIPHGSRNTKQISDFLVEFAKDHGFRYVQDELNNVVIYKPGTPGYENSPTVIIQGHMDMVCEKRPDVDHDFTKDGLNISVKDGYITANGTTLGGDDGIAVAYGLALLDSTDIPHPPLEVLLTVDEEIGLLGAVGLDCSVLKGRRFINLDSEAEGSLWISCAGGLSGISHIPAQRVEGEGEKVQVKVCGLMGGHSGAEIDKNRANANKLMGRFLYGLKKKAEYALISLTGGQKDNAITRECTAEFLTDSVAEVKAYAKELQEQLREEYTGSDENITFEITEKGTATAVVLHPTSQEKIVFYLQNVPFGIQKMSGTIKGLVETSSNIGILRLDRDELFASSSVRSSVDAACSALSDKIEYLTEFLGGDYEVQGAYPAWEYRKESPLRDKMVAVFEEMYGHKPEVVAIHAGLECGLFYKKMEGLDCVSLGPDMKDIHTSEEVLSIASTERVWNYLVQVLKNLKD
;
A
#
# COMPACT_ATOMS: atom_id res chain seq x y z
N MET A 1 27.33 2.54 25.06
CA MET A 1 27.87 1.52 24.15
C MET A 1 26.82 1.36 23.06
N PRO A 2 27.22 1.17 21.82
CA PRO A 2 26.28 0.91 20.75
C PRO A 2 25.41 -0.32 21.06
N VAL A 3 24.13 -0.25 20.75
CA VAL A 3 23.15 -1.32 21.08
C VAL A 3 23.39 -2.54 20.19
N LEU A 4 23.79 -2.29 18.94
CA LEU A 4 23.95 -3.32 17.89
C LEU A 4 25.41 -3.79 17.68
N GLU A 5 26.34 -3.38 18.54
CA GLU A 5 27.80 -3.67 18.42
C GLU A 5 28.12 -5.18 18.24
N ASN A 6 27.28 -6.05 18.83
CA ASN A 6 27.49 -7.50 18.75
C ASN A 6 26.62 -8.20 17.70
N CYS A 7 25.88 -7.46 16.88
CA CYS A 7 25.06 -8.01 15.80
C CYS A 7 25.89 -8.14 14.51
N GLU A 8 25.68 -9.23 13.76
CA GLU A 8 26.25 -9.41 12.42
C GLU A 8 25.17 -9.22 11.35
N PRO A 9 25.47 -8.58 10.23
CA PRO A 9 26.78 -8.04 9.79
C PRO A 9 27.10 -6.69 10.46
N LYS A 10 28.25 -6.57 11.09
CA LYS A 10 28.62 -5.39 11.89
C LYS A 10 28.49 -4.06 11.14
N ARG A 11 28.93 -4.04 9.87
CA ARG A 11 28.89 -2.82 9.04
C ARG A 11 27.44 -2.38 8.78
N VAL A 12 26.53 -3.29 8.49
CA VAL A 12 25.11 -2.99 8.27
C VAL A 12 24.47 -2.45 9.55
N PHE A 13 24.65 -3.15 10.67
CA PHE A 13 24.04 -2.72 11.93
C PHE A 13 24.68 -1.47 12.52
N HIS A 14 25.96 -1.19 12.21
CA HIS A 14 26.56 0.09 12.52
C HIS A 14 25.79 1.24 11.83
N TYR A 15 25.58 1.16 10.52
CA TYR A 15 24.86 2.21 9.80
C TYR A 15 23.37 2.26 10.18
N PHE A 16 22.73 1.14 10.41
CA PHE A 16 21.35 1.13 10.90
C PHE A 16 21.20 1.85 12.25
N GLU A 17 22.13 1.61 13.18
CA GLU A 17 22.13 2.31 14.48
C GLU A 17 22.41 3.81 14.33
N GLU A 18 23.29 4.24 13.39
CA GLU A 18 23.51 5.67 13.11
C GLU A 18 22.26 6.33 12.53
N ILE A 19 21.54 5.66 11.60
CA ILE A 19 20.29 6.14 11.02
C ILE A 19 19.23 6.31 12.11
N CYS A 20 19.08 5.36 13.02
CA CYS A 20 18.12 5.43 14.13
C CYS A 20 18.34 6.65 15.05
N LYS A 21 19.52 7.26 15.06
CA LYS A 21 19.81 8.47 15.85
C LYS A 21 19.30 9.75 15.18
N ILE A 22 18.94 9.69 13.90
CA ILE A 22 18.53 10.83 13.09
C ILE A 22 16.98 10.81 12.97
N PRO A 23 16.28 11.88 13.35
CA PRO A 23 14.85 12.00 13.04
C PRO A 23 14.62 11.99 11.52
N HIS A 24 13.83 11.02 11.01
CA HIS A 24 13.65 10.83 9.57
C HIS A 24 12.23 10.37 9.17
N GLY A 25 11.22 10.79 9.91
CA GLY A 25 9.83 10.58 9.49
C GLY A 25 9.53 11.26 8.16
N SER A 26 8.53 10.76 7.42
CA SER A 26 8.08 11.38 6.16
C SER A 26 7.88 12.89 6.32
N ARG A 27 8.26 13.68 5.33
CA ARG A 27 8.35 15.16 5.32
C ARG A 27 9.43 15.77 6.26
N ASN A 28 10.14 14.96 7.02
CA ASN A 28 11.26 15.39 7.89
C ASN A 28 12.58 14.74 7.48
N THR A 29 12.85 14.61 6.20
CA THR A 29 13.94 13.80 5.62
C THR A 29 15.24 14.57 5.39
N LYS A 30 15.24 15.89 5.61
CA LYS A 30 16.44 16.73 5.32
C LYS A 30 17.68 16.32 6.08
N GLN A 31 17.56 15.96 7.38
CA GLN A 31 18.69 15.60 8.21
C GLN A 31 19.35 14.30 7.78
N ILE A 32 18.55 13.26 7.48
CA ILE A 32 19.08 11.98 6.99
C ILE A 32 19.66 12.14 5.58
N SER A 33 19.02 12.91 4.72
CA SER A 33 19.56 13.22 3.37
C SER A 33 20.92 13.92 3.45
N ASP A 34 21.09 14.89 4.35
CA ASP A 34 22.37 15.58 4.56
C ASP A 34 23.43 14.65 5.16
N PHE A 35 23.05 13.75 6.06
CA PHE A 35 23.94 12.72 6.59
C PHE A 35 24.50 11.82 5.44
N LEU A 36 23.65 11.42 4.50
CA LEU A 36 24.06 10.62 3.33
C LEU A 36 25.00 11.40 2.42
N VAL A 37 24.77 12.69 2.26
CA VAL A 37 25.67 13.58 1.49
C VAL A 37 27.02 13.73 2.17
N GLU A 38 27.07 13.94 3.49
CA GLU A 38 28.33 13.99 4.25
C GLU A 38 29.08 12.65 4.18
N PHE A 39 28.36 11.52 4.33
CA PHE A 39 28.95 10.20 4.12
C PHE A 39 29.62 10.07 2.73
N ALA A 40 28.94 10.51 1.66
CA ALA A 40 29.49 10.46 0.32
C ALA A 40 30.75 11.32 0.17
N LYS A 41 30.78 12.51 0.77
CA LYS A 41 31.95 13.41 0.78
C LYS A 41 33.14 12.82 1.52
N ASP A 42 32.89 12.26 2.72
CA ASP A 42 33.95 11.68 3.56
C ASP A 42 34.64 10.48 2.89
N HIS A 43 33.87 9.72 2.07
CA HIS A 43 34.40 8.61 1.29
C HIS A 43 34.88 9.00 -0.12
N GLY A 44 34.75 10.26 -0.51
CA GLY A 44 35.17 10.76 -1.83
C GLY A 44 34.31 10.26 -3.00
N PHE A 45 33.05 9.89 -2.73
CA PHE A 45 32.10 9.46 -3.77
C PHE A 45 31.46 10.64 -4.48
N ARG A 46 31.20 10.47 -5.78
CA ARG A 46 30.26 11.33 -6.49
C ARG A 46 28.86 11.09 -5.96
N TYR A 47 28.08 12.15 -5.80
CA TYR A 47 26.67 12.08 -5.38
C TYR A 47 25.81 13.11 -6.10
N VAL A 48 24.52 12.94 -6.03
CA VAL A 48 23.47 13.90 -6.38
C VAL A 48 22.48 13.94 -5.21
N GLN A 49 22.14 15.13 -4.74
CA GLN A 49 21.01 15.39 -3.85
C GLN A 49 20.07 16.32 -4.60
N ASP A 50 18.81 15.92 -4.78
CA ASP A 50 17.83 16.74 -5.48
C ASP A 50 17.09 17.70 -4.54
N GLU A 51 16.19 18.51 -5.09
CA GLU A 51 15.40 19.50 -4.35
C GLU A 51 14.40 18.86 -3.38
N LEU A 52 14.03 17.60 -3.58
CA LEU A 52 13.16 16.83 -2.71
C LEU A 52 13.92 16.13 -1.57
N ASN A 53 15.25 16.16 -1.60
CA ASN A 53 16.17 15.44 -0.72
C ASN A 53 16.39 13.94 -1.08
N ASN A 54 16.00 13.47 -2.27
CA ASN A 54 16.47 12.19 -2.75
C ASN A 54 18.00 12.23 -2.91
N VAL A 55 18.68 11.11 -2.64
CA VAL A 55 20.14 11.02 -2.75
C VAL A 55 20.54 9.86 -3.65
N VAL A 56 21.43 10.12 -4.59
CA VAL A 56 22.11 9.07 -5.39
C VAL A 56 23.60 9.15 -5.12
N ILE A 57 24.22 8.03 -4.70
CA ILE A 57 25.66 7.92 -4.47
C ILE A 57 26.24 6.90 -5.45
N TYR A 58 27.36 7.25 -6.09
CA TYR A 58 27.97 6.46 -7.15
C TYR A 58 29.28 5.85 -6.69
N LYS A 59 29.42 4.53 -6.81
CA LYS A 59 30.65 3.81 -6.52
C LYS A 59 31.15 3.10 -7.78
N PRO A 60 32.45 3.30 -8.20
CA PRO A 60 33.04 2.56 -9.32
C PRO A 60 33.03 1.04 -9.07
N GLY A 61 32.95 0.26 -10.14
CA GLY A 61 33.14 -1.20 -10.05
C GLY A 61 34.52 -1.57 -9.49
N THR A 62 34.57 -2.64 -8.73
CA THR A 62 35.84 -3.18 -8.19
C THR A 62 36.69 -3.78 -9.29
N PRO A 63 38.02 -4.05 -9.04
CA PRO A 63 38.90 -4.64 -10.03
C PRO A 63 38.33 -5.88 -10.72
N GLY A 64 38.22 -5.81 -12.05
CA GLY A 64 37.63 -6.84 -12.89
C GLY A 64 36.10 -6.72 -13.10
N TYR A 65 35.45 -5.68 -12.56
CA TYR A 65 34.02 -5.34 -12.75
C TYR A 65 33.81 -3.93 -13.32
N GLU A 66 34.88 -3.22 -13.67
CA GLU A 66 34.84 -1.80 -14.06
C GLU A 66 33.94 -1.55 -15.29
N ASN A 67 33.84 -2.55 -16.17
CA ASN A 67 33.06 -2.47 -17.39
C ASN A 67 31.74 -3.27 -17.31
N SER A 68 31.42 -3.83 -16.16
CA SER A 68 30.17 -4.54 -15.94
C SER A 68 28.99 -3.57 -15.98
N PRO A 69 27.80 -4.00 -16.43
CA PRO A 69 26.62 -3.16 -16.38
C PRO A 69 26.31 -2.68 -14.95
N THR A 70 26.07 -1.39 -14.81
CA THR A 70 25.77 -0.75 -13.51
C THR A 70 24.53 -1.35 -12.85
N VAL A 71 24.62 -1.55 -11.54
CA VAL A 71 23.52 -2.00 -10.70
C VAL A 71 23.02 -0.83 -9.85
N ILE A 72 21.72 -0.62 -9.82
CA ILE A 72 21.05 0.30 -8.90
C ILE A 72 20.63 -0.50 -7.67
N ILE A 73 21.01 -0.02 -6.49
CA ILE A 73 20.52 -0.47 -5.19
C ILE A 73 19.59 0.61 -4.67
N GLN A 74 18.36 0.28 -4.33
CA GLN A 74 17.37 1.28 -3.99
C GLN A 74 16.59 0.91 -2.73
N GLY A 75 16.26 1.92 -1.93
CA GLY A 75 15.34 1.91 -0.82
C GLY A 75 14.93 3.33 -0.47
N HIS A 76 13.98 3.50 0.46
CA HIS A 76 13.59 4.81 0.94
C HIS A 76 14.20 5.14 2.32
N MET A 77 14.35 6.44 2.61
CA MET A 77 15.01 6.87 3.84
C MET A 77 14.04 7.43 4.88
N ASP A 78 12.78 7.63 4.54
CA ASP A 78 11.74 8.04 5.47
C ASP A 78 11.10 6.84 6.17
N MET A 79 10.34 7.09 7.22
CA MET A 79 9.62 6.09 7.99
C MET A 79 8.24 6.60 8.46
N VAL A 80 7.33 5.68 8.69
CA VAL A 80 6.06 5.96 9.39
C VAL A 80 6.33 6.31 10.86
N CYS A 81 5.67 7.34 11.36
CA CYS A 81 5.83 7.86 12.73
C CYS A 81 4.62 7.47 13.60
N GLU A 82 4.66 6.30 14.22
CA GLU A 82 3.65 5.82 15.15
C GLU A 82 4.27 5.53 16.53
N LYS A 83 3.53 5.82 17.60
CA LYS A 83 3.97 5.54 18.98
C LYS A 83 2.82 5.12 19.87
N ARG A 84 3.12 4.39 20.93
CA ARG A 84 2.15 4.12 21.98
C ARG A 84 1.73 5.41 22.72
N PRO A 85 0.49 5.50 23.22
CA PRO A 85 0.00 6.70 23.89
C PRO A 85 0.77 7.07 25.18
N ASP A 86 1.43 6.10 25.80
CA ASP A 86 2.21 6.24 27.04
C ASP A 86 3.68 6.66 26.80
N VAL A 87 4.11 6.77 25.54
CA VAL A 87 5.50 7.11 25.17
C VAL A 87 5.61 8.59 24.84
N ASP A 88 6.52 9.28 25.53
CA ASP A 88 6.90 10.65 25.21
C ASP A 88 8.08 10.63 24.22
N HIS A 89 7.78 10.90 22.93
CA HIS A 89 8.74 10.93 21.84
C HIS A 89 8.31 11.96 20.79
N ASP A 90 9.23 12.80 20.36
CA ASP A 90 9.01 13.79 19.28
C ASP A 90 9.79 13.36 18.03
N PHE A 91 9.13 12.71 17.09
CA PHE A 91 9.73 12.24 15.83
C PHE A 91 10.38 13.34 14.98
N THR A 92 10.16 14.60 15.29
CA THR A 92 10.80 15.72 14.59
C THR A 92 12.18 16.07 15.15
N LYS A 93 12.53 15.55 16.34
CA LYS A 93 13.74 15.93 17.09
C LYS A 93 14.51 14.77 17.67
N ASP A 94 13.79 13.73 18.10
CA ASP A 94 14.39 12.65 18.88
C ASP A 94 14.77 11.48 17.98
N GLY A 95 15.95 10.93 18.17
CA GLY A 95 16.33 9.65 17.60
C GLY A 95 15.60 8.49 18.30
N LEU A 96 15.52 7.36 17.63
CA LEU A 96 14.82 6.17 18.11
C LEU A 96 15.57 5.51 19.26
N ASN A 97 14.84 5.06 20.28
CA ASN A 97 15.37 4.30 21.40
C ASN A 97 15.29 2.80 21.10
N ILE A 98 16.29 2.28 20.40
CA ILE A 98 16.32 0.88 19.95
C ILE A 98 16.81 -0.08 21.03
N SER A 99 16.40 -1.35 20.94
CA SER A 99 16.87 -2.45 21.77
C SER A 99 16.83 -3.77 20.99
N VAL A 100 17.57 -4.76 21.51
CA VAL A 100 17.55 -6.13 20.98
C VAL A 100 16.77 -7.03 21.93
N LYS A 101 15.78 -7.75 21.39
CA LYS A 101 14.96 -8.69 22.15
C LYS A 101 14.67 -9.94 21.31
N ASP A 102 14.99 -11.11 21.87
CA ASP A 102 14.69 -12.42 21.24
C ASP A 102 15.16 -12.57 19.78
N GLY A 103 16.32 -11.97 19.43
CA GLY A 103 16.88 -12.01 18.07
C GLY A 103 16.30 -10.96 17.11
N TYR A 104 15.50 -10.05 17.61
CA TYR A 104 14.94 -8.92 16.85
C TYR A 104 15.42 -7.58 17.39
N ILE A 105 15.51 -6.59 16.50
CA ILE A 105 15.66 -5.19 16.84
C ILE A 105 14.25 -4.59 16.92
N THR A 106 14.01 -3.76 17.92
CA THR A 106 12.77 -3.02 18.11
C THR A 106 13.06 -1.62 18.66
N ALA A 107 12.16 -0.68 18.48
CA ALA A 107 12.15 0.60 19.18
C ALA A 107 11.22 0.53 20.40
N ASN A 108 11.60 1.20 21.51
CA ASN A 108 10.87 1.08 22.77
C ASN A 108 9.56 1.88 22.78
N GLY A 109 8.55 1.37 22.07
CA GLY A 109 7.19 1.92 22.01
C GLY A 109 6.94 2.94 20.90
N THR A 110 7.84 2.98 19.92
CA THR A 110 7.65 3.70 18.65
C THR A 110 7.83 2.72 17.48
N THR A 111 7.47 3.12 16.26
CA THR A 111 7.96 2.48 15.04
C THR A 111 9.49 2.43 15.05
N LEU A 112 10.06 1.41 14.41
CA LEU A 112 11.52 1.18 14.33
C LEU A 112 12.15 1.87 13.11
N GLY A 113 11.37 2.00 12.00
CA GLY A 113 11.91 2.40 10.71
C GLY A 113 12.87 1.36 10.12
N GLY A 114 12.63 0.07 10.42
CA GLY A 114 13.26 -1.05 9.71
C GLY A 114 12.90 -1.03 8.25
N ASP A 115 11.65 -0.73 7.97
CA ASP A 115 11.05 -0.33 6.73
C ASP A 115 11.26 1.20 6.55
N ASP A 116 12.15 1.71 5.68
CA ASP A 116 13.15 0.92 4.92
C ASP A 116 14.59 1.35 5.27
N GLY A 117 14.80 1.75 6.55
CA GLY A 117 16.13 2.12 7.07
C GLY A 117 17.17 1.00 6.89
N ILE A 118 16.72 -0.27 6.80
CA ILE A 118 17.64 -1.39 6.55
C ILE A 118 18.22 -1.36 5.13
N ALA A 119 17.46 -0.93 4.13
CA ALA A 119 17.99 -0.72 2.78
C ALA A 119 19.04 0.40 2.73
N VAL A 120 18.77 1.49 3.47
CA VAL A 120 19.76 2.58 3.62
C VAL A 120 21.04 2.03 4.23
N ALA A 121 20.93 1.21 5.30
CA ALA A 121 22.10 0.59 5.95
C ALA A 121 22.85 -0.39 5.03
N TYR A 122 22.14 -1.20 4.25
CA TYR A 122 22.76 -2.06 3.23
C TYR A 122 23.50 -1.24 2.17
N GLY A 123 22.89 -0.17 1.66
CA GLY A 123 23.47 0.74 0.70
C GLY A 123 24.77 1.36 1.22
N LEU A 124 24.76 1.89 2.44
CA LEU A 124 25.95 2.48 3.08
C LEU A 124 27.04 1.42 3.34
N ALA A 125 26.67 0.23 3.80
CA ALA A 125 27.62 -0.86 4.02
C ALA A 125 28.29 -1.35 2.72
N LEU A 126 27.55 -1.37 1.60
CA LEU A 126 28.12 -1.64 0.27
C LEU A 126 29.07 -0.53 -0.17
N LEU A 127 28.69 0.72 0.02
CA LEU A 127 29.51 1.88 -0.34
C LEU A 127 30.82 1.91 0.47
N ASP A 128 30.78 1.68 1.77
CA ASP A 128 31.96 1.65 2.65
C ASP A 128 32.85 0.40 2.43
N SER A 129 32.35 -0.65 1.79
CA SER A 129 33.09 -1.89 1.60
C SER A 129 34.30 -1.71 0.67
N THR A 130 35.45 -2.32 1.04
CA THR A 130 36.66 -2.41 0.19
C THR A 130 36.96 -3.85 -0.21
N ASP A 131 36.20 -4.81 0.32
CA ASP A 131 36.45 -6.25 0.27
C ASP A 131 35.37 -7.02 -0.50
N ILE A 132 34.29 -6.34 -0.93
CA ILE A 132 33.18 -6.94 -1.69
C ILE A 132 33.38 -6.66 -3.19
N PRO A 133 33.55 -7.70 -4.04
CA PRO A 133 33.53 -7.52 -5.49
C PRO A 133 32.14 -7.15 -5.99
N HIS A 134 32.05 -6.09 -6.79
CA HIS A 134 30.76 -5.61 -7.33
C HIS A 134 30.93 -4.83 -8.64
N PRO A 135 29.89 -4.81 -9.54
CA PRO A 135 29.79 -3.87 -10.65
C PRO A 135 29.79 -2.41 -10.19
N PRO A 136 29.87 -1.42 -11.09
CA PRO A 136 29.55 -0.04 -10.72
C PRO A 136 28.18 0.02 -10.04
N LEU A 137 28.09 0.73 -8.90
CA LEU A 137 26.86 0.87 -8.11
C LEU A 137 26.32 2.31 -8.19
N GLU A 138 25.03 2.41 -8.27
CA GLU A 138 24.21 3.59 -8.03
C GLU A 138 23.31 3.29 -6.84
N VAL A 139 23.62 3.84 -5.66
CA VAL A 139 22.79 3.68 -4.47
C VAL A 139 21.81 4.84 -4.46
N LEU A 140 20.55 4.53 -4.72
CA LEU A 140 19.43 5.47 -4.79
C LEU A 140 18.60 5.37 -3.51
N LEU A 141 18.52 6.46 -2.78
CA LEU A 141 17.76 6.58 -1.54
C LEU A 141 16.71 7.67 -1.71
N THR A 142 15.46 7.26 -1.71
CA THR A 142 14.29 8.12 -1.94
C THR A 142 13.71 8.65 -0.64
N VAL A 143 12.82 9.63 -0.73
CA VAL A 143 12.10 10.25 0.39
C VAL A 143 10.60 10.16 0.22
N ASP A 144 9.87 10.25 1.33
CA ASP A 144 8.40 10.38 1.34
C ASP A 144 7.70 9.25 0.56
N GLU A 145 8.24 8.03 0.64
CA GLU A 145 7.65 6.82 0.10
C GLU A 145 6.29 6.58 0.76
N GLU A 146 6.26 6.59 2.08
CA GLU A 146 5.17 6.23 2.97
C GLU A 146 3.92 7.14 2.87
N ILE A 147 4.07 8.26 2.21
CA ILE A 147 2.99 9.24 2.01
C ILE A 147 2.64 9.43 0.53
N GLY A 148 2.97 8.45 -0.30
CA GLY A 148 2.56 8.40 -1.71
C GLY A 148 3.69 8.41 -2.73
N LEU A 149 4.86 7.84 -2.41
CA LEU A 149 6.01 7.65 -3.33
C LEU A 149 6.58 8.99 -3.86
N LEU A 150 6.45 10.08 -3.08
CA LEU A 150 6.65 11.45 -3.59
C LEU A 150 8.08 11.69 -4.09
N GLY A 151 9.08 11.12 -3.41
CA GLY A 151 10.48 11.20 -3.84
C GLY A 151 10.70 10.56 -5.20
N ALA A 152 10.22 9.33 -5.37
CA ALA A 152 10.32 8.61 -6.64
C ALA A 152 9.51 9.26 -7.77
N VAL A 153 8.35 9.85 -7.45
CA VAL A 153 7.53 10.62 -8.41
C VAL A 153 8.32 11.83 -8.93
N GLY A 154 9.00 12.56 -8.05
CA GLY A 154 9.70 13.79 -8.40
C GLY A 154 11.12 13.59 -8.96
N LEU A 155 11.74 12.44 -8.72
CA LEU A 155 13.13 12.18 -9.13
C LEU A 155 13.31 12.26 -10.66
N ASP A 156 14.32 13.02 -11.10
CA ASP A 156 14.81 12.96 -12.47
C ASP A 156 15.71 11.72 -12.66
N CYS A 157 15.17 10.67 -13.28
CA CYS A 157 15.89 9.43 -13.51
C CYS A 157 17.04 9.54 -14.53
N SER A 158 17.27 10.70 -15.18
CA SER A 158 18.39 10.91 -16.09
C SER A 158 19.76 10.81 -15.39
N VAL A 159 19.79 10.96 -14.07
CA VAL A 159 20.97 10.79 -13.23
C VAL A 159 21.40 9.33 -13.10
N LEU A 160 20.53 8.37 -13.41
CA LEU A 160 20.73 6.93 -13.30
C LEU A 160 21.08 6.30 -14.65
N LYS A 161 22.16 5.52 -14.69
CA LYS A 161 22.63 4.81 -15.89
C LYS A 161 22.29 3.32 -15.84
N GLY A 162 22.20 2.76 -14.65
CA GLY A 162 21.90 1.35 -14.41
C GLY A 162 20.56 0.93 -15.03
N ARG A 163 20.48 -0.34 -15.41
CA ARG A 163 19.23 -0.98 -15.86
C ARG A 163 18.98 -2.30 -15.12
N ARG A 164 19.89 -2.69 -14.24
CA ARG A 164 19.71 -3.76 -13.24
C ARG A 164 19.35 -3.07 -11.93
N PHE A 165 18.13 -3.29 -11.46
CA PHE A 165 17.58 -2.55 -10.30
C PHE A 165 17.22 -3.54 -9.19
N ILE A 166 17.88 -3.41 -8.07
CA ILE A 166 17.62 -4.20 -6.86
C ILE A 166 17.04 -3.25 -5.82
N ASN A 167 15.73 -3.36 -5.61
CA ASN A 167 15.04 -2.67 -4.53
C ASN A 167 15.15 -3.54 -3.26
N LEU A 168 15.29 -2.92 -2.10
CA LEU A 168 15.52 -3.59 -0.82
C LEU A 168 14.37 -3.40 0.18
N ASP A 169 13.22 -3.02 -0.32
CA ASP A 169 12.02 -2.60 0.37
C ASP A 169 10.96 -3.72 0.44
N SER A 170 11.41 -4.94 0.73
CA SER A 170 10.54 -6.09 0.97
C SER A 170 10.77 -6.67 2.35
N GLU A 171 9.74 -7.27 2.95
CA GLU A 171 9.71 -7.62 4.37
C GLU A 171 9.75 -9.14 4.63
N ALA A 172 10.06 -9.94 3.59
CA ALA A 172 10.04 -11.40 3.67
C ALA A 172 11.30 -12.00 3.06
N GLU A 173 12.14 -12.58 3.89
CA GLU A 173 13.31 -13.33 3.45
C GLU A 173 12.91 -14.52 2.55
N GLY A 174 13.75 -14.79 1.55
CA GLY A 174 13.54 -15.93 0.63
C GLY A 174 12.52 -15.68 -0.46
N SER A 175 11.92 -14.47 -0.49
CA SER A 175 11.01 -14.01 -1.54
C SER A 175 11.69 -13.01 -2.48
N LEU A 176 11.46 -13.17 -3.78
CA LEU A 176 11.83 -12.20 -4.82
C LEU A 176 10.55 -11.61 -5.41
N TRP A 177 10.33 -10.33 -5.17
CA TRP A 177 9.19 -9.61 -5.72
C TRP A 177 9.52 -9.14 -7.13
N ILE A 178 8.61 -9.38 -8.09
CA ILE A 178 8.85 -9.17 -9.52
C ILE A 178 7.75 -8.43 -10.24
N SER A 179 6.72 -8.02 -9.50
CA SER A 179 5.58 -7.27 -10.01
C SER A 179 4.81 -6.66 -8.83
N CYS A 180 4.28 -5.47 -9.00
CA CYS A 180 3.35 -4.87 -8.06
C CYS A 180 2.18 -4.20 -8.79
N ALA A 181 1.08 -3.96 -8.06
CA ALA A 181 -0.03 -3.23 -8.64
C ALA A 181 0.26 -1.73 -8.69
N GLY A 182 -0.12 -1.11 -9.79
CA GLY A 182 -0.46 0.30 -9.85
C GLY A 182 -1.86 0.54 -9.29
N GLY A 183 -2.22 1.79 -9.12
CA GLY A 183 -3.54 2.13 -8.59
C GLY A 183 -3.92 3.59 -8.77
N LEU A 184 -5.16 3.87 -8.45
CA LEU A 184 -5.74 5.21 -8.41
C LEU A 184 -6.96 5.25 -7.50
N SER A 185 -7.31 6.45 -7.06
CA SER A 185 -8.60 6.74 -6.43
C SER A 185 -9.54 7.35 -7.46
N GLY A 186 -10.59 6.59 -7.81
CA GLY A 186 -11.68 7.05 -8.68
C GLY A 186 -12.80 7.65 -7.86
N ILE A 187 -13.10 8.93 -8.06
CA ILE A 187 -14.07 9.68 -7.27
C ILE A 187 -15.28 9.99 -8.14
N SER A 188 -16.45 9.51 -7.71
CA SER A 188 -17.74 9.75 -8.36
C SER A 188 -18.54 10.80 -7.58
N HIS A 189 -19.04 11.82 -8.29
CA HIS A 189 -19.96 12.83 -7.80
C HIS A 189 -21.29 12.68 -8.55
N ILE A 190 -22.35 12.19 -7.89
CA ILE A 190 -23.65 11.96 -8.53
C ILE A 190 -24.66 12.95 -7.95
N PRO A 191 -25.24 13.88 -8.75
CA PRO A 191 -26.19 14.88 -8.28
C PRO A 191 -27.44 14.26 -7.64
N ALA A 192 -27.84 14.79 -6.50
CA ALA A 192 -28.95 14.32 -5.67
C ALA A 192 -30.00 15.41 -5.46
N GLN A 193 -31.12 15.35 -6.20
CA GLN A 193 -32.26 16.22 -5.97
C GLN A 193 -33.03 15.76 -4.73
N ARG A 194 -33.64 16.73 -4.02
CA ARG A 194 -34.37 16.47 -2.77
C ARG A 194 -35.75 17.08 -2.78
N VAL A 195 -36.62 16.49 -1.95
CA VAL A 195 -38.00 16.92 -1.69
C VAL A 195 -38.33 16.79 -0.20
N GLU A 196 -39.39 17.44 0.26
CA GLU A 196 -39.92 17.19 1.60
C GLU A 196 -40.67 15.86 1.62
N GLY A 197 -40.52 15.12 2.72
CA GLY A 197 -41.25 13.88 2.98
C GLY A 197 -41.65 13.76 4.45
N GLU A 198 -42.64 12.94 4.73
CA GLU A 198 -43.13 12.63 6.08
C GLU A 198 -43.25 11.13 6.24
N GLY A 199 -42.99 10.59 7.44
CA GLY A 199 -43.05 9.17 7.76
C GLY A 199 -42.29 8.81 9.00
N GLU A 200 -42.22 7.53 9.33
CA GLU A 200 -41.39 7.01 10.41
C GLU A 200 -39.93 7.05 9.99
N LYS A 201 -39.11 7.80 10.75
CA LYS A 201 -37.65 7.91 10.51
C LYS A 201 -36.97 6.69 11.09
N VAL A 202 -36.26 5.96 10.24
CA VAL A 202 -35.49 4.77 10.59
C VAL A 202 -34.02 4.95 10.19
N GLN A 203 -33.12 4.54 11.08
CA GLN A 203 -31.71 4.38 10.79
C GLN A 203 -31.37 2.88 10.72
N VAL A 204 -30.68 2.49 9.67
CA VAL A 204 -30.12 1.15 9.51
C VAL A 204 -28.60 1.26 9.41
N LYS A 205 -27.88 0.52 10.26
CA LYS A 205 -26.42 0.42 10.24
C LYS A 205 -26.00 -1.01 9.93
N VAL A 206 -25.26 -1.20 8.87
CA VAL A 206 -24.52 -2.43 8.58
C VAL A 206 -23.19 -2.36 9.29
N CYS A 207 -22.87 -3.34 10.12
CA CYS A 207 -21.64 -3.38 10.92
C CYS A 207 -21.21 -4.82 11.26
N GLY A 208 -20.15 -4.97 12.07
CA GLY A 208 -19.61 -6.27 12.47
C GLY A 208 -18.67 -6.89 11.43
N LEU A 209 -18.26 -6.13 10.41
CA LEU A 209 -17.35 -6.58 9.36
C LEU A 209 -15.88 -6.43 9.79
N MET A 210 -15.02 -7.34 9.31
CA MET A 210 -13.58 -7.33 9.62
C MET A 210 -12.86 -6.16 8.96
N GLY A 211 -13.21 -5.80 7.72
CA GLY A 211 -12.47 -4.81 6.93
C GLY A 211 -11.08 -5.32 6.54
N GLY A 212 -10.16 -4.40 6.24
CA GLY A 212 -8.77 -4.71 5.87
C GLY A 212 -8.27 -3.83 4.74
N HIS A 213 -7.02 -4.07 4.30
CA HIS A 213 -6.40 -3.32 3.21
C HIS A 213 -6.99 -3.74 1.86
N SER A 214 -7.45 -2.78 1.04
CA SER A 214 -8.13 -3.04 -0.24
C SER A 214 -7.24 -3.64 -1.33
N GLY A 215 -5.94 -3.66 -1.14
CA GLY A 215 -4.97 -4.33 -1.99
C GLY A 215 -4.57 -5.70 -1.41
N ALA A 216 -3.74 -5.71 -0.37
CA ALA A 216 -3.13 -6.91 0.18
C ALA A 216 -4.12 -7.95 0.74
N GLU A 217 -5.35 -7.53 1.10
CA GLU A 217 -6.35 -8.42 1.70
C GLU A 217 -7.64 -8.54 0.89
N ILE A 218 -7.67 -8.06 -0.36
CA ILE A 218 -8.86 -8.14 -1.22
C ILE A 218 -9.21 -9.59 -1.60
N ASP A 219 -8.25 -10.49 -1.53
CA ASP A 219 -8.39 -11.92 -1.76
C ASP A 219 -9.01 -12.69 -0.57
N LYS A 220 -9.16 -12.06 0.58
CA LYS A 220 -9.69 -12.68 1.81
C LYS A 220 -11.22 -12.83 1.82
N ASN A 221 -11.88 -12.54 0.71
CA ASN A 221 -13.35 -12.61 0.57
C ASN A 221 -14.12 -11.81 1.63
N ARG A 222 -13.57 -10.67 2.06
CA ARG A 222 -14.24 -9.82 3.07
C ARG A 222 -15.37 -9.00 2.45
N ALA A 223 -16.45 -8.87 3.20
CA ALA A 223 -17.58 -8.06 2.83
C ALA A 223 -17.25 -6.55 2.90
N ASN A 224 -17.90 -5.75 2.06
CA ASN A 224 -17.84 -4.30 2.10
C ASN A 224 -19.20 -3.72 2.51
N ALA A 225 -19.25 -2.98 3.61
CA ALA A 225 -20.51 -2.46 4.17
C ALA A 225 -21.26 -1.52 3.21
N ASN A 226 -20.56 -0.75 2.35
CA ASN A 226 -21.18 0.11 1.34
C ASN A 226 -21.93 -0.73 0.29
N LYS A 227 -21.33 -1.84 -0.14
CA LYS A 227 -21.98 -2.78 -1.08
C LYS A 227 -23.14 -3.50 -0.44
N LEU A 228 -23.00 -3.93 0.82
CA LEU A 228 -24.09 -4.59 1.55
C LEU A 228 -25.26 -3.64 1.79
N MET A 229 -24.99 -2.36 2.10
CA MET A 229 -26.04 -1.34 2.20
C MET A 229 -26.75 -1.13 0.86
N GLY A 230 -26.03 -1.09 -0.25
CA GLY A 230 -26.64 -1.05 -1.58
C GLY A 230 -27.57 -2.24 -1.83
N ARG A 231 -27.12 -3.46 -1.50
CA ARG A 231 -27.92 -4.68 -1.59
C ARG A 231 -29.18 -4.62 -0.71
N PHE A 232 -29.04 -4.12 0.52
CA PHE A 232 -30.16 -3.91 1.44
C PHE A 232 -31.19 -2.94 0.86
N LEU A 233 -30.77 -1.75 0.45
CA LEU A 233 -31.67 -0.72 -0.08
C LEU A 233 -32.43 -1.20 -1.33
N TYR A 234 -31.72 -1.88 -2.25
CA TYR A 234 -32.36 -2.45 -3.44
C TYR A 234 -33.37 -3.56 -3.10
N GLY A 235 -33.03 -4.44 -2.17
CA GLY A 235 -33.95 -5.52 -1.74
C GLY A 235 -35.15 -4.99 -0.95
N LEU A 236 -34.93 -3.99 -0.09
CA LEU A 236 -35.99 -3.33 0.68
C LEU A 236 -37.06 -2.72 -0.24
N LYS A 237 -36.65 -2.05 -1.33
CA LYS A 237 -37.56 -1.50 -2.34
C LYS A 237 -38.59 -2.50 -2.86
N LYS A 238 -38.32 -3.80 -2.82
CA LYS A 238 -39.25 -4.85 -3.23
C LYS A 238 -40.24 -5.27 -2.13
N LYS A 239 -40.02 -4.81 -0.89
CA LYS A 239 -40.78 -5.18 0.30
C LYS A 239 -41.55 -3.99 0.90
N ALA A 240 -40.95 -2.79 0.82
CA ALA A 240 -41.49 -1.59 1.46
C ALA A 240 -41.08 -0.34 0.67
N GLU A 241 -41.95 0.67 0.67
CA GLU A 241 -41.60 2.02 0.20
C GLU A 241 -40.74 2.70 1.27
N TYR A 242 -39.70 3.43 0.81
CA TYR A 242 -38.87 4.26 1.67
C TYR A 242 -38.29 5.47 0.90
N ALA A 243 -37.94 6.53 1.63
CA ALA A 243 -37.37 7.75 1.07
C ALA A 243 -36.05 8.07 1.80
N LEU A 244 -34.93 7.96 1.11
CA LEU A 244 -33.57 8.08 1.67
C LEU A 244 -33.26 9.52 2.10
N ILE A 245 -32.76 9.69 3.33
CA ILE A 245 -32.32 10.97 3.90
C ILE A 245 -30.80 11.11 3.77
N SER A 246 -30.05 10.12 4.29
CA SER A 246 -28.59 10.13 4.33
C SER A 246 -27.99 8.75 4.15
N LEU A 247 -26.73 8.73 3.73
CA LEU A 247 -25.95 7.51 3.55
C LEU A 247 -24.48 7.84 3.83
N THR A 248 -23.85 7.08 4.71
CA THR A 248 -22.44 7.30 5.08
C THR A 248 -21.76 5.97 5.36
N GLY A 249 -20.58 5.72 4.76
CA GLY A 249 -19.77 4.54 5.04
C GLY A 249 -18.32 4.72 4.66
N GLY A 250 -17.42 4.21 5.51
CA GLY A 250 -15.98 4.25 5.34
C GLY A 250 -15.33 5.61 5.54
N GLN A 251 -14.02 5.61 5.74
CA GLN A 251 -13.21 6.80 6.01
C GLN A 251 -11.95 6.88 5.14
N LYS A 252 -11.49 5.74 4.60
CA LYS A 252 -10.31 5.64 3.73
C LYS A 252 -10.67 4.84 2.49
N ASP A 253 -10.25 5.29 1.32
CA ASP A 253 -10.51 4.63 0.03
C ASP A 253 -9.78 3.31 -0.10
N ASN A 254 -8.57 3.21 0.46
CA ASN A 254 -7.74 2.00 0.47
C ASN A 254 -8.10 0.98 1.57
N ALA A 255 -9.19 1.18 2.29
CA ALA A 255 -9.69 0.24 3.30
C ALA A 255 -11.03 -0.38 2.88
N ILE A 256 -11.20 -1.69 3.08
CA ILE A 256 -12.48 -2.38 2.91
C ILE A 256 -13.42 -1.88 4.01
N THR A 257 -14.56 -1.31 3.61
CA THR A 257 -15.46 -0.59 4.51
C THR A 257 -16.14 -1.52 5.50
N ARG A 258 -15.96 -1.25 6.81
CA ARG A 258 -16.48 -2.08 7.92
C ARG A 258 -17.90 -1.73 8.34
N GLU A 259 -18.32 -0.48 8.12
CA GLU A 259 -19.61 0.03 8.57
C GLU A 259 -20.21 0.97 7.53
N CYS A 260 -21.54 0.89 7.35
CA CYS A 260 -22.30 1.83 6.54
C CYS A 260 -23.64 2.10 7.20
N THR A 261 -24.06 3.37 7.26
CA THR A 261 -25.31 3.83 7.87
C THR A 261 -26.17 4.53 6.85
N ALA A 262 -27.44 4.17 6.79
CA ALA A 262 -28.49 4.86 6.03
C ALA A 262 -29.61 5.34 6.96
N GLU A 263 -30.11 6.56 6.73
CA GLU A 263 -31.36 7.06 7.33
C GLU A 263 -32.39 7.28 6.24
N PHE A 264 -33.64 6.90 6.50
CA PHE A 264 -34.74 7.08 5.57
C PHE A 264 -36.10 7.19 6.30
N LEU A 265 -37.10 7.69 5.60
CA LEU A 265 -38.50 7.65 6.01
C LEU A 265 -39.18 6.44 5.40
N THR A 266 -40.12 5.81 6.15
CA THR A 266 -40.95 4.71 5.69
C THR A 266 -42.21 4.58 6.57
N ASP A 267 -43.29 4.05 6.02
CA ASP A 267 -44.47 3.67 6.79
C ASP A 267 -44.48 2.16 7.15
N SER A 268 -43.43 1.45 6.75
CA SER A 268 -43.35 -0.03 6.81
C SER A 268 -42.18 -0.51 7.69
N VAL A 269 -42.06 -0.01 8.92
CA VAL A 269 -40.94 -0.35 9.84
C VAL A 269 -40.84 -1.85 10.13
N ALA A 270 -42.00 -2.54 10.21
CA ALA A 270 -42.01 -3.99 10.46
C ALA A 270 -41.35 -4.78 9.31
N GLU A 271 -41.61 -4.39 8.07
CA GLU A 271 -41.03 -4.98 6.87
C GLU A 271 -39.51 -4.70 6.78
N VAL A 272 -39.10 -3.50 7.17
CA VAL A 272 -37.65 -3.15 7.27
C VAL A 272 -36.94 -4.11 8.22
N LYS A 273 -37.47 -4.31 9.42
CA LYS A 273 -36.91 -5.23 10.43
C LYS A 273 -36.88 -6.67 9.95
N ALA A 274 -37.99 -7.13 9.36
CA ALA A 274 -38.10 -8.49 8.85
C ALA A 274 -37.08 -8.75 7.73
N TYR A 275 -36.95 -7.82 6.78
CA TYR A 275 -36.02 -7.95 5.67
C TYR A 275 -34.56 -7.84 6.13
N ALA A 276 -34.25 -6.93 7.04
CA ALA A 276 -32.92 -6.82 7.61
C ALA A 276 -32.46 -8.12 8.28
N LYS A 277 -33.36 -8.76 9.05
CA LYS A 277 -33.07 -10.05 9.67
C LYS A 277 -32.88 -11.16 8.62
N GLU A 278 -33.77 -11.25 7.64
CA GLU A 278 -33.65 -12.22 6.54
C GLU A 278 -32.31 -12.08 5.81
N LEU A 279 -31.96 -10.86 5.41
CA LEU A 279 -30.71 -10.59 4.69
C LEU A 279 -29.48 -10.85 5.54
N GLN A 280 -29.52 -10.51 6.84
CA GLN A 280 -28.42 -10.79 7.76
C GLN A 280 -28.10 -12.29 7.85
N GLU A 281 -29.11 -13.14 7.95
CA GLU A 281 -28.94 -14.59 7.98
C GLU A 281 -28.31 -15.10 6.67
N GLN A 282 -28.82 -14.64 5.51
CA GLN A 282 -28.27 -14.98 4.21
C GLN A 282 -26.80 -14.55 4.04
N LEU A 283 -26.45 -13.32 4.48
CA LEU A 283 -25.09 -12.80 4.36
C LEU A 283 -24.11 -13.54 5.27
N ARG A 284 -24.50 -13.92 6.47
CA ARG A 284 -23.64 -14.73 7.36
C ARG A 284 -23.31 -16.10 6.75
N GLU A 285 -24.23 -16.72 6.04
CA GLU A 285 -23.96 -17.94 5.28
C GLU A 285 -23.05 -17.68 4.08
N GLU A 286 -23.30 -16.59 3.32
CA GLU A 286 -22.52 -16.22 2.13
C GLU A 286 -21.06 -15.90 2.46
N TYR A 287 -20.80 -15.28 3.62
CA TYR A 287 -19.48 -14.87 4.10
C TYR A 287 -18.90 -15.78 5.20
N THR A 288 -19.35 -17.03 5.28
CA THR A 288 -18.79 -18.02 6.21
C THR A 288 -17.26 -18.14 6.02
N GLY A 289 -16.53 -18.06 7.12
CA GLY A 289 -15.05 -18.07 7.14
C GLY A 289 -14.38 -16.71 6.91
N SER A 290 -15.15 -15.64 6.67
CA SER A 290 -14.61 -14.29 6.54
C SER A 290 -15.34 -13.26 7.42
N ASP A 291 -16.62 -12.99 7.21
CA ASP A 291 -17.38 -11.96 7.92
C ASP A 291 -18.66 -12.54 8.60
N GLU A 292 -18.49 -13.46 9.52
CA GLU A 292 -19.60 -14.16 10.21
C GLU A 292 -20.40 -13.28 11.18
N ASN A 293 -19.85 -12.10 11.54
CA ASN A 293 -20.50 -11.19 12.51
C ASN A 293 -21.30 -10.06 11.87
N ILE A 294 -21.60 -10.16 10.55
CA ILE A 294 -22.42 -9.16 9.85
C ILE A 294 -23.73 -8.94 10.60
N THR A 295 -24.03 -7.68 10.90
CA THR A 295 -25.21 -7.27 11.67
C THR A 295 -25.86 -6.04 11.03
N PHE A 296 -27.21 -6.05 11.02
CA PHE A 296 -28.04 -4.89 10.69
C PHE A 296 -28.68 -4.35 11.97
N GLU A 297 -28.13 -3.25 12.47
CA GLU A 297 -28.67 -2.53 13.61
C GLU A 297 -29.74 -1.56 13.12
N ILE A 298 -30.95 -1.61 13.71
CA ILE A 298 -32.09 -0.77 13.34
C ILE A 298 -32.46 0.11 14.53
N THR A 299 -32.51 1.43 14.30
CA THR A 299 -32.94 2.42 15.29
C THR A 299 -34.16 3.18 14.74
N GLU A 300 -35.29 3.07 15.42
CA GLU A 300 -36.46 3.88 15.16
C GLU A 300 -36.29 5.25 15.81
N LYS A 301 -36.53 6.31 15.05
CA LYS A 301 -36.39 7.71 15.51
C LYS A 301 -37.74 8.45 15.60
N GLY A 302 -38.85 7.73 15.42
CA GLY A 302 -40.23 8.24 15.45
C GLY A 302 -40.64 8.97 14.18
N THR A 303 -41.89 9.41 14.13
CA THR A 303 -42.47 10.16 13.01
C THR A 303 -41.75 11.49 12.82
N ALA A 304 -41.37 11.81 11.60
CA ALA A 304 -40.66 13.05 11.25
C ALA A 304 -41.02 13.56 9.87
N THR A 305 -40.96 14.88 9.70
CA THR A 305 -40.86 15.54 8.40
C THR A 305 -39.37 15.79 8.13
N ALA A 306 -38.88 15.36 6.98
CA ALA A 306 -37.45 15.50 6.62
C ALA A 306 -37.28 15.78 5.13
N VAL A 307 -36.12 16.34 4.79
CA VAL A 307 -35.69 16.51 3.39
C VAL A 307 -35.08 15.17 2.93
N VAL A 308 -35.76 14.49 2.02
CA VAL A 308 -35.42 13.17 1.48
C VAL A 308 -34.99 13.28 0.03
N LEU A 309 -34.38 12.24 -0.52
CA LEU A 309 -34.08 12.18 -1.95
C LEU A 309 -35.37 12.17 -2.79
N HIS A 310 -35.35 12.92 -3.89
CA HIS A 310 -36.33 12.74 -4.95
C HIS A 310 -36.29 11.29 -5.48
N PRO A 311 -37.41 10.65 -5.78
CA PRO A 311 -37.43 9.23 -6.20
C PRO A 311 -36.43 8.88 -7.34
N THR A 312 -36.29 9.76 -8.34
CA THR A 312 -35.33 9.56 -9.44
C THR A 312 -33.87 9.56 -8.96
N SER A 313 -33.51 10.45 -8.02
CA SER A 313 -32.15 10.50 -7.45
C SER A 313 -31.89 9.27 -6.58
N GLN A 314 -32.89 8.83 -5.81
CA GLN A 314 -32.79 7.60 -5.04
C GLN A 314 -32.52 6.37 -5.94
N GLU A 315 -33.26 6.25 -7.05
CA GLU A 315 -33.03 5.18 -8.02
C GLU A 315 -31.61 5.20 -8.60
N LYS A 316 -31.10 6.37 -8.98
CA LYS A 316 -29.73 6.52 -9.47
C LYS A 316 -28.70 6.06 -8.44
N ILE A 317 -28.85 6.46 -7.18
CA ILE A 317 -27.93 6.10 -6.10
C ILE A 317 -27.98 4.61 -5.81
N VAL A 318 -29.15 4.02 -5.70
CA VAL A 318 -29.30 2.57 -5.50
C VAL A 318 -28.74 1.79 -6.68
N PHE A 319 -28.96 2.27 -7.92
CA PHE A 319 -28.39 1.68 -9.13
C PHE A 319 -26.86 1.74 -9.12
N TYR A 320 -26.27 2.89 -8.74
CA TYR A 320 -24.83 3.04 -8.60
C TYR A 320 -24.25 2.03 -7.62
N LEU A 321 -24.79 1.95 -6.41
CA LEU A 321 -24.32 1.04 -5.37
C LEU A 321 -24.40 -0.44 -5.77
N GLN A 322 -25.41 -0.81 -6.57
CA GLN A 322 -25.52 -2.18 -7.10
C GLN A 322 -24.46 -2.48 -8.16
N ASN A 323 -24.16 -1.52 -9.03
CA ASN A 323 -23.41 -1.75 -10.25
C ASN A 323 -21.94 -1.29 -10.18
N VAL A 324 -21.56 -0.40 -9.24
CA VAL A 324 -20.16 0.00 -9.08
C VAL A 324 -19.30 -1.23 -8.79
N PRO A 325 -18.19 -1.42 -9.54
CA PRO A 325 -17.29 -2.57 -9.36
C PRO A 325 -16.76 -2.65 -7.93
N PHE A 326 -16.70 -3.86 -7.40
CA PHE A 326 -16.14 -4.16 -6.09
C PHE A 326 -15.48 -5.54 -6.08
N GLY A 327 -14.41 -5.69 -5.30
CA GLY A 327 -13.68 -6.95 -5.13
C GLY A 327 -12.80 -7.27 -6.33
N ILE A 328 -12.42 -8.54 -6.43
CA ILE A 328 -11.58 -9.05 -7.51
C ILE A 328 -12.32 -8.96 -8.83
N GLN A 329 -11.75 -8.26 -9.79
CA GLN A 329 -12.26 -8.17 -11.16
C GLN A 329 -11.55 -9.18 -12.09
N LYS A 330 -10.27 -9.45 -11.81
CA LYS A 330 -9.48 -10.41 -12.59
C LYS A 330 -8.35 -11.00 -11.75
N MET A 331 -8.12 -12.30 -11.91
CA MET A 331 -6.93 -12.99 -11.41
C MET A 331 -5.83 -13.02 -12.47
N SER A 332 -4.56 -13.00 -12.07
CA SER A 332 -3.44 -13.10 -12.99
C SER A 332 -3.46 -14.44 -13.74
N GLY A 333 -3.31 -14.38 -15.05
CA GLY A 333 -3.15 -15.57 -15.90
C GLY A 333 -1.72 -16.14 -15.93
N THR A 334 -0.76 -15.40 -15.36
CA THR A 334 0.68 -15.77 -15.39
C THR A 334 1.23 -16.11 -14.02
N ILE A 335 0.79 -15.42 -12.99
CA ILE A 335 1.23 -15.64 -11.60
C ILE A 335 0.06 -16.25 -10.83
N LYS A 336 0.22 -17.52 -10.42
CA LYS A 336 -0.82 -18.26 -9.73
C LYS A 336 -1.14 -17.63 -8.36
N GLY A 337 -2.42 -17.40 -8.10
CA GLY A 337 -2.91 -16.86 -6.82
C GLY A 337 -2.88 -15.33 -6.73
N LEU A 338 -2.21 -14.63 -7.64
CA LEU A 338 -2.17 -13.18 -7.66
C LEU A 338 -3.50 -12.60 -8.16
N VAL A 339 -4.06 -11.65 -7.40
CA VAL A 339 -5.10 -10.75 -7.91
C VAL A 339 -4.46 -9.79 -8.91
N GLU A 340 -4.92 -9.78 -10.16
CA GLU A 340 -4.42 -8.85 -11.18
C GLU A 340 -5.12 -7.48 -11.05
N THR A 341 -6.45 -7.48 -10.99
CA THR A 341 -7.26 -6.26 -11.03
C THR A 341 -8.37 -6.31 -10.00
N SER A 342 -8.53 -5.26 -9.21
CA SER A 342 -9.58 -5.13 -8.20
C SER A 342 -10.10 -3.70 -8.06
N SER A 343 -11.25 -3.56 -7.42
CA SER A 343 -11.83 -2.29 -6.99
C SER A 343 -12.40 -2.40 -5.60
N ASN A 344 -12.33 -1.31 -4.83
CA ASN A 344 -12.94 -1.19 -3.51
C ASN A 344 -13.59 0.17 -3.34
N ILE A 345 -14.90 0.20 -3.08
CA ILE A 345 -15.59 1.43 -2.69
C ILE A 345 -15.34 1.69 -1.20
N GLY A 346 -14.33 2.50 -0.91
CA GLY A 346 -13.84 2.72 0.45
C GLY A 346 -14.55 3.85 1.20
N ILE A 347 -15.03 4.88 0.49
CA ILE A 347 -15.74 6.01 1.08
C ILE A 347 -17.06 6.22 0.35
N LEU A 348 -18.12 6.46 1.12
CA LEU A 348 -19.44 6.76 0.61
C LEU A 348 -20.11 7.82 1.49
N ARG A 349 -20.55 8.93 0.90
CA ARG A 349 -21.30 9.99 1.59
C ARG A 349 -22.39 10.53 0.70
N LEU A 350 -23.61 10.55 1.21
CA LEU A 350 -24.73 11.25 0.59
C LEU A 350 -24.88 12.61 1.29
N ASP A 351 -24.26 13.61 0.73
CA ASP A 351 -24.38 14.99 1.17
C ASP A 351 -25.70 15.61 0.70
N ARG A 352 -25.87 16.93 0.91
CA ARG A 352 -27.15 17.59 0.61
C ARG A 352 -27.53 17.47 -0.85
N ASP A 353 -26.57 17.70 -1.76
CA ASP A 353 -26.84 17.90 -3.18
C ASP A 353 -26.20 16.80 -4.07
N GLU A 354 -25.42 15.89 -3.49
CA GLU A 354 -24.74 14.84 -4.24
C GLU A 354 -24.46 13.57 -3.41
N LEU A 355 -24.25 12.46 -4.11
CA LEU A 355 -23.54 11.31 -3.61
C LEU A 355 -22.05 11.44 -3.98
N PHE A 356 -21.20 11.50 -2.98
CA PHE A 356 -19.75 11.33 -3.09
C PHE A 356 -19.39 9.86 -2.86
N ALA A 357 -18.65 9.25 -3.79
CA ALA A 357 -18.13 7.89 -3.63
C ALA A 357 -16.67 7.81 -4.11
N SER A 358 -15.76 7.33 -3.24
CA SER A 358 -14.36 7.10 -3.60
C SER A 358 -14.05 5.61 -3.67
N SER A 359 -13.51 5.19 -4.80
CA SER A 359 -13.13 3.80 -5.09
C SER A 359 -11.62 3.70 -5.33
N SER A 360 -10.93 2.84 -4.58
CA SER A 360 -9.55 2.45 -4.87
C SER A 360 -9.55 1.39 -5.97
N VAL A 361 -8.95 1.71 -7.11
CA VAL A 361 -8.79 0.82 -8.27
C VAL A 361 -7.33 0.40 -8.33
N ARG A 362 -7.08 -0.91 -8.46
CA ARG A 362 -5.72 -1.46 -8.51
C ARG A 362 -5.58 -2.49 -9.63
N SER A 363 -4.42 -2.50 -10.28
CA SER A 363 -4.07 -3.56 -11.22
C SER A 363 -2.56 -3.68 -11.38
N SER A 364 -2.04 -4.90 -11.55
CA SER A 364 -0.67 -5.15 -11.97
C SER A 364 -0.46 -4.97 -13.50
N VAL A 365 -1.49 -4.46 -14.21
CA VAL A 365 -1.47 -4.13 -15.64
C VAL A 365 -2.11 -2.76 -15.83
N ASP A 366 -1.33 -1.76 -16.25
CA ASP A 366 -1.77 -0.36 -16.40
C ASP A 366 -3.05 -0.24 -17.25
N ALA A 367 -3.10 -0.92 -18.40
CA ALA A 367 -4.25 -0.88 -19.29
C ALA A 367 -5.53 -1.45 -18.63
N ALA A 368 -5.41 -2.45 -17.77
CA ALA A 368 -6.55 -3.02 -17.05
C ALA A 368 -7.01 -2.10 -15.90
N CYS A 369 -6.08 -1.40 -15.25
CA CYS A 369 -6.39 -0.36 -14.27
C CYS A 369 -7.22 0.75 -14.91
N SER A 370 -6.75 1.30 -16.04
CA SER A 370 -7.45 2.34 -16.80
C SER A 370 -8.84 1.86 -17.24
N ALA A 371 -8.96 0.67 -17.83
CA ALA A 371 -10.25 0.13 -18.29
C ALA A 371 -11.27 -0.06 -17.15
N LEU A 372 -10.80 -0.37 -15.94
CA LEU A 372 -11.70 -0.47 -14.77
C LEU A 372 -12.11 0.92 -14.26
N SER A 373 -11.19 1.89 -14.28
CA SER A 373 -11.49 3.29 -14.00
C SER A 373 -12.52 3.85 -14.99
N ASP A 374 -12.30 3.68 -16.30
CA ASP A 374 -13.22 4.10 -17.36
C ASP A 374 -14.64 3.50 -17.19
N LYS A 375 -14.73 2.27 -16.68
CA LYS A 375 -16.01 1.64 -16.38
C LYS A 375 -16.76 2.35 -15.23
N ILE A 376 -16.05 2.81 -14.21
CA ILE A 376 -16.65 3.58 -13.10
C ILE A 376 -17.03 4.98 -13.57
N GLU A 377 -16.17 5.62 -14.36
CA GLU A 377 -16.42 6.91 -15.01
C GLU A 377 -17.70 6.84 -15.84
N TYR A 378 -17.78 5.90 -16.78
CA TYR A 378 -18.96 5.74 -17.63
C TYR A 378 -20.25 5.48 -16.86
N LEU A 379 -20.18 4.68 -15.77
CA LEU A 379 -21.31 4.48 -14.87
C LEU A 379 -21.75 5.79 -14.20
N THR A 380 -20.80 6.59 -13.73
CA THR A 380 -21.04 7.87 -13.07
C THR A 380 -21.66 8.88 -14.02
N GLU A 381 -21.07 9.06 -15.20
CA GLU A 381 -21.56 9.95 -16.26
C GLU A 381 -22.96 9.57 -16.75
N PHE A 382 -23.22 8.26 -16.93
CA PHE A 382 -24.54 7.75 -17.33
C PHE A 382 -25.64 8.15 -16.31
N LEU A 383 -25.27 8.26 -15.03
CA LEU A 383 -26.16 8.73 -13.97
C LEU A 383 -26.26 10.28 -13.89
N GLY A 384 -25.52 10.97 -14.74
CA GLY A 384 -25.45 12.44 -14.81
C GLY A 384 -24.55 13.06 -13.78
N GLY A 385 -23.55 12.32 -13.35
CA GLY A 385 -22.50 12.76 -12.43
C GLY A 385 -21.18 13.09 -13.12
N ASP A 386 -20.20 13.54 -12.33
CA ASP A 386 -18.84 13.82 -12.74
C ASP A 386 -17.89 12.81 -12.06
N TYR A 387 -16.80 12.49 -12.75
CA TYR A 387 -15.77 11.57 -12.25
C TYR A 387 -14.40 12.21 -12.30
N GLU A 388 -13.60 12.00 -11.26
CA GLU A 388 -12.22 12.44 -11.24
C GLU A 388 -11.28 11.34 -10.75
N VAL A 389 -10.02 11.40 -11.19
CA VAL A 389 -8.96 10.48 -10.77
C VAL A 389 -7.95 11.22 -9.91
N GLN A 390 -7.61 10.66 -8.76
CA GLN A 390 -6.60 11.20 -7.86
C GLN A 390 -5.55 10.12 -7.52
N GLY A 391 -4.32 10.55 -7.21
CA GLY A 391 -3.25 9.69 -6.68
C GLY A 391 -2.89 8.51 -7.59
N ALA A 392 -2.96 8.69 -8.92
CA ALA A 392 -2.61 7.62 -9.85
C ALA A 392 -1.11 7.33 -9.85
N TYR A 393 -0.76 6.03 -9.75
CA TYR A 393 0.61 5.54 -9.86
C TYR A 393 0.65 4.27 -10.72
N PRO A 394 1.74 4.06 -11.49
CA PRO A 394 1.83 2.96 -12.44
C PRO A 394 2.08 1.60 -11.79
N ALA A 395 1.72 0.53 -12.49
CA ALA A 395 2.08 -0.83 -12.15
C ALA A 395 3.56 -1.11 -12.46
N TRP A 396 4.15 -1.99 -11.67
CA TRP A 396 5.33 -2.74 -12.07
C TRP A 396 4.85 -4.03 -12.74
N GLU A 397 4.72 -3.98 -14.05
CA GLU A 397 4.21 -5.10 -14.82
C GLU A 397 5.20 -6.27 -14.83
N TYR A 398 4.67 -7.49 -14.77
CA TYR A 398 5.48 -8.71 -14.82
C TYR A 398 6.28 -8.79 -16.11
N ARG A 399 7.61 -8.84 -15.99
CA ARG A 399 8.53 -9.04 -17.10
C ARG A 399 8.83 -10.54 -17.28
N LYS A 400 8.45 -11.12 -18.42
CA LYS A 400 8.63 -12.55 -18.68
C LYS A 400 10.12 -12.93 -18.72
N GLU A 401 10.95 -12.15 -19.42
CA GLU A 401 12.39 -12.35 -19.53
C GLU A 401 13.13 -11.34 -18.66
N SER A 402 13.77 -11.81 -17.59
CA SER A 402 14.51 -11.00 -16.61
C SER A 402 15.83 -11.70 -16.29
N PRO A 403 16.94 -11.31 -16.98
CA PRO A 403 18.25 -11.85 -16.68
C PRO A 403 18.70 -11.62 -15.24
N LEU A 404 18.30 -10.49 -14.63
CA LEU A 404 18.60 -10.18 -13.23
C LEU A 404 17.89 -11.20 -12.31
N ARG A 405 16.59 -11.37 -12.45
CA ARG A 405 15.82 -12.37 -11.67
C ARG A 405 16.40 -13.77 -11.82
N ASP A 406 16.68 -14.19 -13.06
CA ASP A 406 17.15 -15.54 -13.34
C ASP A 406 18.53 -15.78 -12.68
N LYS A 407 19.41 -14.77 -12.70
CA LYS A 407 20.69 -14.79 -11.98
C LYS A 407 20.48 -14.85 -10.46
N MET A 408 19.58 -14.02 -9.92
CA MET A 408 19.29 -14.00 -8.47
C MET A 408 18.71 -15.34 -8.00
N VAL A 409 17.79 -15.94 -8.75
CA VAL A 409 17.26 -17.29 -8.44
C VAL A 409 18.35 -18.34 -8.42
N ALA A 410 19.27 -18.32 -9.42
CA ALA A 410 20.37 -19.29 -9.48
C ALA A 410 21.34 -19.14 -8.29
N VAL A 411 21.70 -17.90 -7.93
CA VAL A 411 22.55 -17.63 -6.76
C VAL A 411 21.89 -18.07 -5.46
N PHE A 412 20.60 -17.84 -5.30
CA PHE A 412 19.85 -18.27 -4.12
C PHE A 412 19.84 -19.81 -4.01
N GLU A 413 19.56 -20.51 -5.12
CA GLU A 413 19.54 -21.98 -5.17
C GLU A 413 20.93 -22.56 -4.86
N GLU A 414 22.01 -21.92 -5.33
CA GLU A 414 23.38 -22.31 -5.01
C GLU A 414 23.71 -22.17 -3.52
N MET A 415 23.26 -21.07 -2.89
CA MET A 415 23.55 -20.77 -1.48
C MET A 415 22.73 -21.62 -0.50
N TYR A 416 21.46 -21.85 -0.81
CA TYR A 416 20.50 -22.43 0.15
C TYR A 416 19.96 -23.81 -0.23
N GLY A 417 20.25 -24.32 -1.43
CA GLY A 417 19.83 -25.64 -1.90
C GLY A 417 18.37 -25.74 -2.32
N HIS A 418 17.67 -24.63 -2.38
CA HIS A 418 16.29 -24.52 -2.90
C HIS A 418 16.09 -23.16 -3.59
N LYS A 419 15.06 -23.07 -4.43
CA LYS A 419 14.72 -21.80 -5.08
C LYS A 419 14.03 -20.83 -4.15
N PRO A 420 14.22 -19.51 -4.32
CA PRO A 420 13.42 -18.51 -3.63
C PRO A 420 11.97 -18.58 -4.12
N GLU A 421 11.06 -18.03 -3.33
CA GLU A 421 9.70 -17.77 -3.79
C GLU A 421 9.72 -16.55 -4.74
N VAL A 422 9.19 -16.72 -5.95
CA VAL A 422 9.04 -15.63 -6.91
C VAL A 422 7.61 -15.15 -6.85
N VAL A 423 7.41 -13.97 -6.30
CA VAL A 423 6.09 -13.46 -5.90
C VAL A 423 5.79 -12.09 -6.51
N ALA A 424 4.54 -11.71 -6.43
CA ALA A 424 4.06 -10.38 -6.79
C ALA A 424 3.03 -9.91 -5.76
N ILE A 425 2.93 -8.60 -5.56
CA ILE A 425 2.02 -8.02 -4.59
C ILE A 425 0.92 -7.20 -5.27
N HIS A 426 -0.28 -7.25 -4.70
CA HIS A 426 -1.41 -6.42 -5.13
C HIS A 426 -1.47 -5.10 -4.33
N ALA A 427 -0.30 -4.49 -4.12
CA ALA A 427 -0.08 -3.17 -3.52
C ALA A 427 0.97 -2.41 -4.34
N GLY A 428 1.18 -1.12 -4.07
CA GLY A 428 2.19 -0.32 -4.77
C GLY A 428 3.58 -0.51 -4.17
N LEU A 429 4.61 -0.37 -5.00
CA LEU A 429 6.02 -0.22 -4.64
C LEU A 429 6.66 0.82 -5.55
N GLU A 430 7.71 1.50 -5.11
CA GLU A 430 8.48 2.46 -5.93
C GLU A 430 9.00 1.85 -7.24
N CYS A 431 9.23 0.53 -7.25
CA CYS A 431 9.59 -0.24 -8.44
C CYS A 431 8.68 0.05 -9.64
N GLY A 432 7.37 0.28 -9.43
CA GLY A 432 6.42 0.63 -10.49
C GLY A 432 6.76 1.96 -11.17
N LEU A 433 7.09 2.97 -10.37
CA LEU A 433 7.48 4.28 -10.87
C LEU A 433 8.79 4.23 -11.65
N PHE A 434 9.81 3.55 -11.13
CA PHE A 434 11.10 3.43 -11.82
C PHE A 434 10.97 2.58 -13.09
N TYR A 435 10.21 1.50 -13.03
CA TYR A 435 9.93 0.67 -14.21
C TYR A 435 9.28 1.46 -15.35
N LYS A 436 8.37 2.38 -15.01
CA LYS A 436 7.71 3.26 -15.98
C LYS A 436 8.60 4.37 -16.52
N LYS A 437 9.44 4.97 -15.65
CA LYS A 437 10.33 6.09 -16.00
C LYS A 437 11.60 5.66 -16.75
N MET A 438 12.04 4.42 -16.56
CA MET A 438 13.35 3.95 -17.05
C MET A 438 13.16 2.80 -18.05
N GLU A 439 13.16 3.11 -19.33
CA GLU A 439 13.04 2.11 -20.40
C GLU A 439 14.09 1.00 -20.26
N GLY A 440 13.63 -0.24 -20.37
CA GLY A 440 14.47 -1.44 -20.30
C GLY A 440 14.88 -1.86 -18.89
N LEU A 441 14.35 -1.23 -17.84
CA LEU A 441 14.68 -1.57 -16.46
C LEU A 441 14.36 -3.05 -16.17
N ASP A 442 15.33 -3.77 -15.60
CA ASP A 442 15.18 -5.12 -15.06
C ASP A 442 15.24 -5.01 -13.54
N CYS A 443 14.10 -5.21 -12.89
CA CYS A 443 13.88 -4.89 -11.49
C CYS A 443 13.48 -6.13 -10.69
N VAL A 444 14.05 -6.28 -9.49
CA VAL A 444 13.69 -7.29 -8.49
C VAL A 444 13.73 -6.62 -7.12
N SER A 445 12.75 -6.90 -6.27
CA SER A 445 12.76 -6.46 -4.87
C SER A 445 12.97 -7.64 -3.94
N LEU A 446 13.71 -7.42 -2.85
CA LEU A 446 13.96 -8.37 -1.77
C LEU A 446 14.18 -7.61 -0.46
N GLY A 447 14.13 -8.32 0.65
CA GLY A 447 14.42 -7.74 1.97
C GLY A 447 14.43 -8.78 3.08
N PRO A 448 14.83 -8.38 4.30
CA PRO A 448 14.83 -9.24 5.47
C PRO A 448 13.43 -9.37 6.08
N ASP A 449 13.28 -10.35 6.96
CA ASP A 449 12.04 -10.51 7.72
C ASP A 449 11.81 -9.34 8.69
N MET A 450 10.72 -8.62 8.46
CA MET A 450 10.15 -7.63 9.35
C MET A 450 8.74 -8.03 9.75
N LYS A 451 8.26 -7.54 10.89
CA LYS A 451 6.89 -7.78 11.37
C LYS A 451 6.33 -6.51 11.97
N ASP A 452 5.01 -6.41 11.94
CA ASP A 452 4.23 -5.35 12.56
C ASP A 452 4.72 -3.94 12.14
N ILE A 453 5.22 -3.83 10.88
CA ILE A 453 5.62 -2.54 10.30
C ILE A 453 4.49 -1.52 10.42
N HIS A 454 4.83 -0.23 10.40
CA HIS A 454 3.89 0.88 10.58
C HIS A 454 3.14 0.85 11.94
N THR A 455 3.66 0.13 12.92
CA THR A 455 3.13 0.11 14.29
C THR A 455 4.25 0.29 15.34
N SER A 456 3.87 0.60 16.58
CA SER A 456 4.81 0.66 17.71
C SER A 456 5.39 -0.69 18.13
N GLU A 457 4.99 -1.78 17.51
CA GLU A 457 5.46 -3.15 17.76
C GLU A 457 6.37 -3.67 16.64
N GLU A 458 6.77 -2.79 15.73
CA GLU A 458 7.65 -3.11 14.60
C GLU A 458 8.95 -3.77 15.06
N VAL A 459 9.35 -4.85 14.37
CA VAL A 459 10.57 -5.58 14.65
C VAL A 459 11.30 -6.00 13.36
N LEU A 460 12.64 -5.93 13.41
CA LEU A 460 13.56 -6.38 12.35
C LEU A 460 14.35 -7.61 12.83
N SER A 461 14.35 -8.69 12.06
CA SER A 461 15.08 -9.91 12.38
C SER A 461 16.59 -9.78 12.11
N ILE A 462 17.41 -9.91 13.15
CA ILE A 462 18.89 -9.85 13.04
C ILE A 462 19.41 -10.96 12.13
N ALA A 463 18.96 -12.20 12.35
CA ALA A 463 19.45 -13.35 11.58
C ALA A 463 19.03 -13.31 10.12
N SER A 464 17.82 -12.81 9.83
CA SER A 464 17.35 -12.60 8.46
C SER A 464 18.14 -11.50 7.77
N THR A 465 18.40 -10.38 8.45
CA THR A 465 19.25 -9.29 7.93
C THR A 465 20.64 -9.80 7.52
N GLU A 466 21.26 -10.68 8.32
CA GLU A 466 22.55 -11.28 7.98
C GLU A 466 22.47 -12.17 6.72
N ARG A 467 21.45 -13.02 6.61
CA ARG A 467 21.30 -13.90 5.45
C ARG A 467 21.00 -13.12 4.17
N VAL A 468 20.14 -12.11 4.24
CA VAL A 468 19.83 -11.24 3.09
C VAL A 468 21.07 -10.43 2.66
N TRP A 469 21.86 -9.92 3.60
CA TRP A 469 23.12 -9.29 3.29
C TRP A 469 24.08 -10.23 2.54
N ASN A 470 24.28 -11.42 3.05
CA ASN A 470 25.14 -12.42 2.44
C ASN A 470 24.67 -12.78 1.03
N TYR A 471 23.36 -12.89 0.84
CA TYR A 471 22.75 -13.14 -0.46
C TYR A 471 22.97 -11.97 -1.42
N LEU A 472 22.70 -10.73 -1.01
CA LEU A 472 22.93 -9.52 -1.81
C LEU A 472 24.42 -9.40 -2.26
N VAL A 473 25.34 -9.62 -1.34
CA VAL A 473 26.78 -9.65 -1.63
C VAL A 473 27.12 -10.73 -2.67
N GLN A 474 26.55 -11.92 -2.53
CA GLN A 474 26.80 -13.01 -3.47
C GLN A 474 26.16 -12.74 -4.85
N VAL A 475 24.97 -12.10 -4.88
CA VAL A 475 24.34 -11.64 -6.14
C VAL A 475 25.28 -10.65 -6.85
N LEU A 476 25.78 -9.62 -6.16
CA LEU A 476 26.66 -8.61 -6.76
C LEU A 476 27.93 -9.24 -7.33
N LYS A 477 28.55 -10.21 -6.65
CA LYS A 477 29.70 -10.98 -7.17
C LYS A 477 29.41 -11.71 -8.47
N ASN A 478 28.17 -12.14 -8.68
CA ASN A 478 27.73 -12.90 -9.85
C ASN A 478 27.18 -12.03 -10.99
N LEU A 479 27.11 -10.70 -10.82
CA LEU A 479 26.63 -9.74 -11.83
C LEU A 479 27.76 -9.12 -12.66
N LYS A 480 28.79 -9.89 -12.94
CA LYS A 480 29.96 -9.43 -13.73
C LYS A 480 29.62 -9.18 -15.20
N ASP A 481 28.70 -9.96 -15.79
CA ASP A 481 28.38 -9.95 -17.22
C ASP A 481 27.01 -9.31 -17.47
#